data_a409b9bda4d480f22390a2ba05975c48
#
_entry.id   a409b9bda4d480f22390a2ba05975c48
#
_cell.length_a   1.000
_cell.length_b   1.000
_cell.length_c   1.000
_cell.angle_alpha   90.00
_cell.angle_beta   90.00
_cell.angle_gamma   90.00
#
_symmetry.space_group_name_H-M   'P 1'
#
loop_
_entity.id
_entity.type
_entity.pdbx_description
1 polymer ?
#
loop_
_entity_poly.entity_id
_entity_poly.type
_entity_poly.pdbx_seq_one_letter_code
_entity_poly.pdbx_strand_id
1 'polypeptide(L)'
;MSPPLPKQLAATSPLTVSLQNTCQSHATALSSLALFFCRVTARIGAGTAQDAVLIAGRILNALDYVGVIGVELFVTVGGGLVVNEIAPRVHNSGHWTQDGCLIDQFEQHVRAILGWPLGDGARHSDAVMTNLLGDEVLAAPSLTGAALHLYGKAEARPGRKMGHVTYVLRP
;
A
#
# COMPACT_ATOMS: atom_id res chain seq x y z
N MET A 1 -19.41 14.62 24.61
CA MET A 1 -18.18 14.23 25.35
C MET A 1 -17.53 13.12 24.57
N SER A 2 -16.46 13.45 23.83
CA SER A 2 -15.69 12.45 23.06
C SER A 2 -14.78 11.69 24.03
N PRO A 3 -14.63 10.35 23.87
CA PRO A 3 -13.72 9.57 24.71
C PRO A 3 -12.27 9.96 24.42
N PRO A 4 -11.38 9.93 25.42
CA PRO A 4 -9.99 10.27 25.25
C PRO A 4 -9.26 9.18 24.44
N LEU A 5 -8.39 9.65 23.52
CA LEU A 5 -7.46 8.81 22.76
C LEU A 5 -6.52 8.06 23.73
N PRO A 6 -6.25 6.77 23.49
CA PRO A 6 -5.29 6.03 24.29
C PRO A 6 -3.89 6.60 24.11
N LYS A 7 -3.25 6.88 25.25
CA LYS A 7 -1.85 7.30 25.33
C LYS A 7 -0.92 6.14 25.02
N GLN A 8 0.00 6.42 24.10
CA GLN A 8 1.35 5.88 23.97
C GLN A 8 1.54 4.37 23.80
N LEU A 9 2.04 4.05 22.61
CA LEU A 9 3.28 3.28 22.52
C LEU A 9 4.21 4.07 21.58
N ALA A 10 5.39 4.43 22.08
CA ALA A 10 6.54 4.81 21.27
C ALA A 10 7.06 3.54 20.58
N ALA A 11 6.23 2.95 19.74
CA ALA A 11 6.56 1.81 18.93
C ALA A 11 6.97 2.33 17.55
N THR A 12 8.12 1.92 17.09
CA THR A 12 8.54 1.97 15.70
C THR A 12 7.36 1.61 14.80
N SER A 13 6.71 2.62 14.22
CA SER A 13 5.59 2.37 13.32
C SER A 13 6.15 1.84 12.00
N PRO A 14 5.65 0.70 11.49
CA PRO A 14 6.10 0.19 10.21
C PRO A 14 5.70 1.16 9.09
N LEU A 15 6.68 1.51 8.27
CA LEU A 15 6.49 2.24 7.03
C LEU A 15 6.39 1.20 5.91
N THR A 16 5.27 1.16 5.20
CA THR A 16 5.14 0.28 4.04
C THR A 16 5.24 1.10 2.76
N VAL A 17 6.16 0.72 1.91
CA VAL A 17 6.31 1.26 0.54
C VAL A 17 5.82 0.19 -0.42
N SER A 18 4.74 0.46 -1.14
CA SER A 18 4.27 -0.40 -2.23
C SER A 18 4.70 0.22 -3.56
N LEU A 19 5.33 -0.59 -4.38
CA LEU A 19 5.83 -0.18 -5.68
C LEU A 19 5.06 -0.88 -6.79
N GLN A 20 4.69 -0.11 -7.80
CA GLN A 20 4.20 -0.64 -9.07
C GLN A 20 5.18 -0.20 -10.17
N ASN A 21 5.70 -1.15 -10.93
CA ASN A 21 6.61 -0.86 -12.01
C ASN A 21 5.82 -0.78 -13.33
N THR A 22 5.82 0.38 -13.99
CA THR A 22 5.28 0.55 -15.34
C THR A 22 6.41 0.38 -16.34
N CYS A 23 6.50 -0.78 -16.98
CA CYS A 23 7.41 -1.00 -18.09
C CYS A 23 6.77 -0.46 -19.36
N GLN A 24 7.25 0.67 -19.88
CA GLN A 24 6.99 1.05 -21.28
C GLN A 24 8.00 0.34 -22.18
N SER A 25 7.50 -0.55 -23.03
CA SER A 25 8.26 -1.15 -24.11
C SER A 25 8.62 -0.09 -25.15
N HIS A 26 9.79 0.53 -25.03
CA HIS A 26 10.62 0.95 -26.18
C HIS A 26 12.06 1.08 -25.71
N ALA A 27 12.92 0.36 -26.43
CA ALA A 27 14.35 0.34 -26.23
C ALA A 27 14.95 1.75 -26.25
N THR A 28 15.35 2.22 -25.11
CA THR A 28 16.57 3.01 -24.85
C THR A 28 16.71 3.18 -23.35
N ALA A 29 17.89 2.88 -22.85
CA ALA A 29 18.37 2.91 -21.49
C ALA A 29 17.72 3.95 -20.55
N LEU A 30 17.47 3.50 -19.31
CA LEU A 30 17.24 4.34 -18.12
C LEU A 30 15.89 5.05 -18.01
N SER A 31 14.84 4.31 -17.71
CA SER A 31 13.78 4.81 -16.81
C SER A 31 12.71 3.74 -16.55
N SER A 32 13.02 2.77 -15.70
CA SER A 32 11.97 2.01 -15.03
C SER A 32 11.30 2.97 -14.07
N LEU A 33 10.24 3.63 -14.48
CA LEU A 33 9.45 4.47 -13.60
C LEU A 33 8.60 3.54 -12.75
N ALA A 34 9.12 3.17 -11.57
CA ALA A 34 8.32 2.52 -10.55
C ALA A 34 7.39 3.56 -9.95
N LEU A 35 6.08 3.33 -10.01
CA LEU A 35 5.11 4.20 -9.35
C LEU A 35 5.06 3.81 -7.86
N PHE A 36 5.37 4.78 -7.01
CA PHE A 36 5.53 4.55 -5.57
C PHE A 36 4.28 4.94 -4.80
N PHE A 37 3.72 4.01 -4.06
CA PHE A 37 2.74 4.32 -3.03
C PHE A 37 3.39 4.13 -1.66
N CYS A 38 3.65 5.22 -0.98
CA CYS A 38 4.13 5.18 0.39
C CYS A 38 2.92 5.32 1.33
N ARG A 39 2.55 4.24 2.02
CA ARG A 39 1.66 4.36 3.18
C ARG A 39 2.51 4.63 4.39
N VAL A 40 2.36 5.82 4.94
CA VAL A 40 3.03 6.21 6.18
C VAL A 40 2.02 6.11 7.30
N THR A 41 2.23 5.19 8.24
CA THR A 41 1.47 5.13 9.49
C THR A 41 2.01 6.11 10.54
N ALA A 42 3.15 6.74 10.25
CA ALA A 42 3.77 7.79 11.06
C ALA A 42 4.05 9.02 10.19
N ARG A 43 4.07 10.22 10.79
CA ARG A 43 4.54 11.42 10.10
C ARG A 43 6.05 11.29 9.91
N ILE A 44 6.50 11.08 8.68
CA ILE A 44 7.92 11.07 8.29
C ILE A 44 8.25 12.32 7.48
N GLY A 45 9.51 12.74 7.57
CA GLY A 45 10.02 13.84 6.73
C GLY A 45 10.12 13.42 5.25
N ALA A 46 10.10 14.40 4.35
CA ALA A 46 10.23 14.17 2.92
C ALA A 46 11.51 13.40 2.55
N GLY A 47 12.63 13.68 3.24
CA GLY A 47 13.89 12.95 3.05
C GLY A 47 13.76 11.45 3.34
N THR A 48 13.16 11.09 4.48
CA THR A 48 12.93 9.68 4.84
C THR A 48 12.02 8.97 3.82
N ALA A 49 11.00 9.66 3.31
CA ALA A 49 10.15 9.12 2.26
C ALA A 49 10.94 8.85 0.97
N GLN A 50 11.83 9.76 0.59
CA GLN A 50 12.68 9.60 -0.57
C GLN A 50 13.69 8.45 -0.40
N ASP A 51 14.28 8.32 0.77
CA ASP A 51 15.18 7.19 1.09
C ASP A 51 14.46 5.85 0.99
N ALA A 52 13.21 5.77 1.47
CA ALA A 52 12.37 4.58 1.34
C ALA A 52 12.14 4.19 -0.13
N VAL A 53 11.86 5.17 -0.98
CA VAL A 53 11.72 5.01 -2.43
C VAL A 53 13.01 4.46 -3.05
N LEU A 54 14.17 5.02 -2.68
CA LEU A 54 15.46 4.57 -3.20
C LEU A 54 15.79 3.13 -2.77
N ILE A 55 15.50 2.77 -1.51
CA ILE A 55 15.69 1.39 -1.02
C ILE A 55 14.85 0.43 -1.84
N ALA A 56 13.57 0.73 -2.01
CA ALA A 56 12.67 -0.12 -2.75
C ALA A 56 13.07 -0.24 -4.24
N GLY A 57 13.52 0.85 -4.88
CA GLY A 57 14.06 0.82 -6.24
C GLY A 57 15.31 -0.05 -6.37
N ARG A 58 16.22 -0.01 -5.39
CA ARG A 58 17.40 -0.90 -5.35
C ARG A 58 17.00 -2.37 -5.24
N ILE A 59 15.98 -2.69 -4.43
CA ILE A 59 15.46 -4.05 -4.29
C ILE A 59 14.89 -4.54 -5.63
N LEU A 60 14.06 -3.73 -6.29
CA LEU A 60 13.48 -4.06 -7.59
C LEU A 60 14.57 -4.35 -8.63
N ASN A 61 15.58 -3.48 -8.73
CA ASN A 61 16.66 -3.63 -9.68
C ASN A 61 17.53 -4.88 -9.37
N ALA A 62 17.81 -5.14 -8.08
CA ALA A 62 18.59 -6.31 -7.68
C ALA A 62 17.88 -7.63 -7.96
N LEU A 63 16.55 -7.63 -7.96
CA LEU A 63 15.72 -8.80 -8.24
C LEU A 63 15.30 -8.91 -9.71
N ASP A 64 15.63 -7.95 -10.53
CA ASP A 64 15.10 -7.81 -11.91
C ASP A 64 13.57 -8.03 -11.96
N TYR A 65 12.89 -7.41 -10.99
CA TYR A 65 11.48 -7.69 -10.70
C TYR A 65 10.54 -6.79 -11.49
N VAL A 66 9.59 -7.41 -12.18
CA VAL A 66 8.48 -6.73 -12.86
C VAL A 66 7.18 -7.11 -12.19
N GLY A 67 6.42 -6.12 -11.74
CA GLY A 67 5.14 -6.35 -11.09
C GLY A 67 4.92 -5.49 -9.85
N VAL A 68 4.04 -5.95 -8.98
CA VAL A 68 3.69 -5.29 -7.72
C VAL A 68 4.49 -5.88 -6.58
N ILE A 69 5.13 -5.04 -5.81
CA ILE A 69 5.89 -5.42 -4.62
C ILE A 69 5.54 -4.50 -3.45
N GLY A 70 5.35 -5.08 -2.27
CA GLY A 70 5.29 -4.36 -1.01
C GLY A 70 6.64 -4.44 -0.30
N VAL A 71 7.19 -3.31 0.10
CA VAL A 71 8.39 -3.24 0.94
C VAL A 71 8.02 -2.53 2.24
N GLU A 72 8.07 -3.26 3.35
CA GLU A 72 7.85 -2.68 4.67
C GLU A 72 9.17 -2.28 5.30
N LEU A 73 9.20 -1.08 5.85
CA LEU A 73 10.39 -0.50 6.47
C LEU A 73 10.08 -0.05 7.90
N PHE A 74 10.99 -0.26 8.81
CA PHE A 74 10.98 0.40 10.11
C PHE A 74 11.78 1.69 10.04
N VAL A 75 11.26 2.74 10.66
CA VAL A 75 12.00 3.97 10.93
C VAL A 75 12.64 3.82 12.31
N THR A 76 13.95 3.85 12.38
CA THR A 76 14.68 3.80 13.64
C THR A 76 14.56 5.13 14.39
N VAL A 77 14.89 5.12 15.69
CA VAL A 77 14.92 6.34 16.53
C VAL A 77 15.85 7.40 15.95
N GLY A 78 16.93 7.00 15.29
CA GLY A 78 17.87 7.91 14.60
C GLY A 78 17.44 8.34 13.21
N GLY A 79 16.22 8.01 12.76
CA GLY A 79 15.68 8.37 11.43
C GLY A 79 16.14 7.47 10.29
N GLY A 80 16.99 6.48 10.55
CA GLY A 80 17.40 5.49 9.54
C GLY A 80 16.28 4.52 9.18
N LEU A 81 16.40 3.87 8.02
CA LEU A 81 15.42 2.89 7.53
C LEU A 81 16.01 1.47 7.57
N VAL A 82 15.21 0.51 8.04
CA VAL A 82 15.52 -0.92 8.05
C VAL A 82 14.39 -1.69 7.39
N VAL A 83 14.73 -2.56 6.43
CA VAL A 83 13.74 -3.42 5.76
C VAL A 83 13.20 -4.43 6.76
N ASN A 84 11.88 -4.47 6.89
CA ASN A 84 11.16 -5.44 7.71
C ASN A 84 10.69 -6.65 6.87
N GLU A 85 9.98 -6.36 5.78
CA GLU A 85 9.38 -7.38 4.94
C GLU A 85 9.44 -6.97 3.47
N ILE A 86 9.61 -7.97 2.60
CA ILE A 86 9.46 -7.83 1.15
C ILE A 86 8.38 -8.80 0.71
N ALA A 87 7.32 -8.27 0.09
CA ALA A 87 6.20 -9.05 -0.41
C ALA A 87 6.07 -8.87 -1.93
N PRO A 88 6.63 -9.77 -2.77
CA PRO A 88 6.55 -9.68 -4.23
C PRO A 88 5.16 -10.10 -4.74
N ARG A 89 4.16 -9.39 -4.35
CA ARG A 89 2.74 -9.59 -4.63
C ARG A 89 1.93 -8.37 -4.21
N VAL A 90 0.64 -8.39 -4.49
CA VAL A 90 -0.30 -7.42 -3.90
C VAL A 90 -0.17 -7.42 -2.37
N HIS A 91 -0.21 -6.23 -1.77
CA HIS A 91 -0.02 -6.06 -0.35
C HIS A 91 -1.16 -5.23 0.26
N ASN A 92 -1.52 -5.54 1.51
CA ASN A 92 -2.62 -4.88 2.21
C ASN A 92 -2.48 -3.35 2.25
N SER A 93 -1.27 -2.85 2.36
CA SER A 93 -1.01 -1.40 2.34
C SER A 93 -1.34 -0.72 1.01
N GLY A 94 -1.45 -1.49 -0.07
CA GLY A 94 -1.81 -1.01 -1.40
C GLY A 94 -3.28 -1.23 -1.78
N HIS A 95 -4.12 -1.80 -0.90
CA HIS A 95 -5.53 -2.08 -1.25
C HIS A 95 -6.35 -0.82 -1.55
N TRP A 96 -5.98 0.33 -0.96
CA TRP A 96 -6.61 1.62 -1.25
C TRP A 96 -6.52 2.03 -2.73
N THR A 97 -5.60 1.43 -3.49
CA THR A 97 -5.43 1.71 -4.92
C THR A 97 -6.65 1.34 -5.74
N GLN A 98 -7.49 0.39 -5.26
CA GLN A 98 -8.74 0.02 -5.93
C GLN A 98 -9.68 1.22 -6.12
N ASP A 99 -9.65 2.18 -5.19
CA ASP A 99 -10.54 3.31 -5.19
C ASP A 99 -9.82 4.65 -5.47
N GLY A 100 -8.49 4.66 -5.37
CA GLY A 100 -7.68 5.87 -5.48
C GLY A 100 -6.79 5.97 -6.72
N CYS A 101 -6.70 4.92 -7.55
CA CYS A 101 -5.83 4.87 -8.73
C CYS A 101 -6.60 4.49 -10.00
N LEU A 102 -6.03 4.85 -11.17
CA LEU A 102 -6.62 4.44 -12.47
C LEU A 102 -6.53 2.93 -12.66
N ILE A 103 -5.35 2.37 -12.43
CA ILE A 103 -5.12 0.93 -12.43
C ILE A 103 -4.62 0.55 -11.04
N ASP A 104 -5.35 -0.33 -10.39
CA ASP A 104 -5.03 -0.76 -9.03
C ASP A 104 -3.92 -1.84 -9.00
N GLN A 105 -3.46 -2.15 -7.79
CA GLN A 105 -2.39 -3.13 -7.60
C GLN A 105 -2.79 -4.55 -8.05
N PHE A 106 -4.06 -4.92 -7.99
CA PHE A 106 -4.50 -6.27 -8.37
C PHE A 106 -4.47 -6.41 -9.88
N GLU A 107 -4.99 -5.44 -10.63
CA GLU A 107 -4.92 -5.42 -12.08
C GLU A 107 -3.47 -5.37 -12.56
N GLN A 108 -2.63 -4.50 -11.98
CA GLN A 108 -1.21 -4.46 -12.31
C GLN A 108 -0.51 -5.81 -12.07
N HIS A 109 -0.84 -6.48 -10.97
CA HIS A 109 -0.27 -7.78 -10.66
C HIS A 109 -0.65 -8.84 -11.69
N VAL A 110 -1.93 -8.87 -12.07
CA VAL A 110 -2.43 -9.80 -13.13
C VAL A 110 -1.78 -9.47 -14.47
N ARG A 111 -1.68 -8.21 -14.86
CA ARG A 111 -1.00 -7.78 -16.09
C ARG A 111 0.46 -8.26 -16.10
N ALA A 112 1.20 -8.08 -15.01
CA ALA A 112 2.57 -8.52 -14.88
C ALA A 112 2.72 -10.05 -15.07
N ILE A 113 1.86 -10.83 -14.41
CA ILE A 113 1.87 -12.31 -14.50
C ILE A 113 1.59 -12.79 -15.92
N LEU A 114 0.69 -12.11 -16.64
CA LEU A 114 0.32 -12.46 -18.01
C LEU A 114 1.29 -11.91 -19.07
N GLY A 115 2.33 -11.18 -18.66
CA GLY A 115 3.23 -10.50 -19.58
C GLY A 115 2.56 -9.38 -20.40
N TRP A 116 1.46 -8.84 -19.89
CA TRP A 116 0.76 -7.73 -20.52
C TRP A 116 1.46 -6.40 -20.22
N PRO A 117 1.28 -5.39 -21.07
CA PRO A 117 1.74 -4.04 -20.74
C PRO A 117 1.12 -3.57 -19.42
N LEU A 118 1.96 -3.06 -18.51
CA LEU A 118 1.48 -2.46 -17.29
C LEU A 118 0.74 -1.15 -17.61
N GLY A 119 -0.35 -0.90 -16.88
CA GLY A 119 -1.14 0.30 -17.03
C GLY A 119 -0.64 1.46 -16.17
N ASP A 120 -1.28 2.62 -16.32
CA ASP A 120 -1.00 3.78 -15.49
C ASP A 120 -1.61 3.58 -14.09
N GLY A 121 -0.76 3.34 -13.11
CA GLY A 121 -1.14 3.26 -11.69
C GLY A 121 -1.18 4.62 -10.99
N ALA A 122 -1.25 5.72 -11.73
CA ALA A 122 -1.29 7.05 -11.15
C ALA A 122 -2.48 7.21 -10.18
N ARG A 123 -2.21 7.84 -9.06
CA ARG A 123 -3.22 8.20 -8.07
C ARG A 123 -4.07 9.36 -8.60
N HIS A 124 -5.37 9.18 -8.68
CA HIS A 124 -6.31 10.23 -9.04
C HIS A 124 -6.92 10.95 -7.83
N SER A 125 -6.86 10.34 -6.64
CA SER A 125 -7.42 10.91 -5.42
C SER A 125 -6.61 10.49 -4.19
N ASP A 126 -6.60 11.31 -3.16
CA ASP A 126 -6.17 10.88 -1.84
C ASP A 126 -7.20 9.91 -1.25
N ALA A 127 -6.74 8.95 -0.50
CA ALA A 127 -7.60 7.94 0.09
C ALA A 127 -7.14 7.54 1.49
N VAL A 128 -8.10 7.22 2.36
CA VAL A 128 -7.86 6.62 3.66
C VAL A 128 -8.50 5.25 3.70
N MET A 129 -7.69 4.22 3.82
CA MET A 129 -8.15 2.83 3.94
C MET A 129 -8.07 2.36 5.39
N THR A 130 -9.12 1.70 5.86
CA THR A 130 -9.18 1.08 7.17
C THR A 130 -9.52 -0.40 7.01
N ASN A 131 -8.70 -1.29 7.60
CA ASN A 131 -9.01 -2.71 7.65
C ASN A 131 -10.19 -2.97 8.60
N LEU A 132 -11.05 -3.91 8.23
CA LEU A 132 -12.09 -4.46 9.08
C LEU A 132 -11.57 -5.74 9.71
N LEU A 133 -11.38 -5.72 11.03
CA LEU A 133 -10.78 -6.83 11.78
C LEU A 133 -11.87 -7.60 12.54
N GLY A 134 -11.89 -8.93 12.37
CA GLY A 134 -12.85 -9.77 13.08
C GLY A 134 -14.28 -9.28 12.92
N ASP A 135 -14.98 -9.08 14.03
CA ASP A 135 -16.40 -8.71 14.06
C ASP A 135 -16.71 -7.28 13.58
N GLU A 136 -15.69 -6.43 13.36
CA GLU A 136 -15.90 -5.11 12.75
C GLU A 136 -16.56 -5.20 11.37
N VAL A 137 -16.40 -6.33 10.67
CA VAL A 137 -17.04 -6.59 9.38
C VAL A 137 -18.56 -6.58 9.48
N LEU A 138 -19.16 -6.91 10.62
CA LEU A 138 -20.60 -6.96 10.82
C LEU A 138 -21.24 -5.56 10.78
N ALA A 139 -20.49 -4.54 11.15
CA ALA A 139 -20.91 -3.15 11.05
C ALA A 139 -20.68 -2.52 9.66
N ALA A 140 -19.94 -3.20 8.78
CA ALA A 140 -19.57 -2.68 7.47
C ALA A 140 -20.75 -2.21 6.60
N PRO A 141 -21.92 -2.91 6.57
CA PRO A 141 -23.06 -2.47 5.77
C PRO A 141 -23.66 -1.11 6.19
N SER A 142 -23.35 -0.65 7.42
CA SER A 142 -23.84 0.66 7.91
C SER A 142 -22.87 1.81 7.55
N LEU A 143 -21.68 1.51 7.04
CA LEU A 143 -20.70 2.52 6.66
C LEU A 143 -21.10 3.18 5.35
N THR A 144 -21.36 4.47 5.41
CA THR A 144 -21.71 5.29 4.24
C THR A 144 -20.56 6.17 3.82
N GLY A 145 -20.45 6.45 2.52
CA GLY A 145 -19.42 7.35 1.98
C GLY A 145 -18.03 6.71 1.82
N ALA A 146 -17.92 5.39 2.00
CA ALA A 146 -16.72 4.62 1.75
C ALA A 146 -16.96 3.48 0.77
N ALA A 147 -15.98 3.14 -0.04
CA ALA A 147 -15.97 1.90 -0.80
C ALA A 147 -15.70 0.73 0.14
N LEU A 148 -16.51 -0.33 0.06
CA LEU A 148 -16.44 -1.51 0.91
C LEU A 148 -15.93 -2.71 0.11
N HIS A 149 -14.85 -3.32 0.61
CA HIS A 149 -14.26 -4.51 0.01
C HIS A 149 -14.20 -5.65 1.03
N LEU A 150 -15.00 -6.68 0.81
CA LEU A 150 -15.07 -7.87 1.65
C LEU A 150 -14.23 -8.99 1.06
N TYR A 151 -13.50 -9.73 1.92
CA TYR A 151 -12.59 -10.79 1.45
C TYR A 151 -13.23 -12.17 1.34
N GLY A 152 -14.55 -12.29 1.54
CA GLY A 152 -15.30 -13.55 1.40
C GLY A 152 -14.89 -14.63 2.41
N LYS A 153 -14.27 -14.28 3.54
CA LYS A 153 -13.87 -15.23 4.55
C LYS A 153 -15.08 -15.67 5.38
N ALA A 154 -15.29 -16.97 5.49
CA ALA A 154 -16.47 -17.55 6.14
C ALA A 154 -16.58 -17.24 7.64
N GLU A 155 -15.45 -17.04 8.33
CA GLU A 155 -15.43 -16.91 9.79
C GLU A 155 -14.63 -15.68 10.21
N ALA A 156 -15.27 -14.80 10.99
CA ALA A 156 -14.62 -13.69 11.66
C ALA A 156 -13.86 -14.21 12.89
N ARG A 157 -12.60 -13.79 13.03
CA ARG A 157 -11.76 -14.10 14.20
C ARG A 157 -11.04 -12.85 14.65
N PRO A 158 -10.80 -12.66 15.95
CA PRO A 158 -10.05 -11.52 16.45
C PRO A 158 -8.74 -11.30 15.69
N GLY A 159 -8.48 -10.07 15.25
CA GLY A 159 -7.30 -9.68 14.50
C GLY A 159 -7.24 -10.15 13.02
N ARG A 160 -8.19 -10.99 12.56
CA ARG A 160 -8.25 -11.43 11.18
C ARG A 160 -8.82 -10.32 10.30
N LYS A 161 -8.08 -9.92 9.26
CA LYS A 161 -8.58 -8.98 8.25
C LYS A 161 -9.69 -9.64 7.44
N MET A 162 -10.91 -9.12 7.57
CA MET A 162 -12.13 -9.63 6.93
C MET A 162 -12.49 -8.84 5.68
N GLY A 163 -12.01 -7.62 5.59
CA GLY A 163 -12.25 -6.68 4.52
C GLY A 163 -11.54 -5.38 4.79
N HIS A 164 -11.84 -4.37 4.01
CA HIS A 164 -11.46 -2.99 4.26
C HIS A 164 -12.50 -2.02 3.73
N VAL A 165 -12.44 -0.81 4.20
CA VAL A 165 -13.17 0.34 3.66
C VAL A 165 -12.20 1.40 3.22
N THR A 166 -12.48 2.05 2.10
CA THR A 166 -11.68 3.14 1.55
C THR A 166 -12.52 4.40 1.43
N TYR A 167 -12.13 5.44 2.13
CA TYR A 167 -12.67 6.79 1.97
C TYR A 167 -11.82 7.53 0.95
N VAL A 168 -12.39 7.85 -0.18
CA VAL A 168 -11.74 8.71 -1.19
C VAL A 168 -11.94 10.16 -0.76
N LEU A 169 -10.84 10.85 -0.54
CA LEU A 169 -10.85 12.27 -0.18
C LEU A 169 -11.00 13.08 -1.47
N ARG A 170 -12.12 13.79 -1.60
CA ARG A 170 -12.30 14.71 -2.71
C ARG A 170 -11.40 15.92 -2.52
N PRO A 171 -10.76 16.42 -3.59
CA PRO A 171 -9.97 17.64 -3.54
C PRO A 171 -10.76 18.85 -3.11
#